data_4d117d0fb18d5c0b7a4dcf5bb50f96bb
#
_entry.id   4d117d0fb18d5c0b7a4dcf5bb50f96bb
#
_cell.length_a   1.000
_cell.length_b   1.000
_cell.length_c   1.000
_cell.angle_alpha   90.00
_cell.angle_beta   90.00
_cell.angle_gamma   90.00
#
_symmetry.space_group_name_H-M   'P 1'
#
loop_
_entity.id
_entity.type
_entity.pdbx_description
1 polymer ?
#
loop_
_entity_poly.entity_id
_entity_poly.type
_entity_poly.pdbx_seq_one_letter_code
_entity_poly.pdbx_strand_id
1 'polypeptide(L)'
;MIEIRNLTKKYGDFTAVDDLSLSVERGEIFGFLGPNGAGKTSTIRIIAGLSLPTAGTVHVREIDVVASPEKAKALLGYVPDRPYLYEKLTGRELLEFVANLYHLEWSACEARANELLRYFDLAQWAGSRIESYSHGMKQKLVIISALVHEPEVLIIDEPMVGLDALAQRQVRQLMRDLAGQGKTIFLTTHTLSIAEAVCDRVAIIHHGRIIATGPTAELRQNRALEDRFLELTYEEGDAT
;
A
#
# COMPACT_ATOMS: atom_id res chain seq x y z
N MET A 1 3.09 14.44 2.11
CA MET A 1 3.49 13.31 2.97
C MET A 1 4.44 12.36 2.25
N ILE A 2 4.12 11.94 1.02
CA ILE A 2 5.05 11.26 0.10
C ILE A 2 5.37 12.22 -1.03
N GLU A 3 6.64 12.33 -1.40
CA GLU A 3 7.08 13.13 -2.54
C GLU A 3 8.00 12.30 -3.43
N ILE A 4 7.66 12.20 -4.70
CA ILE A 4 8.41 11.50 -5.74
C ILE A 4 8.79 12.53 -6.79
N ARG A 5 10.10 12.62 -7.11
CA ARG A 5 10.64 13.57 -8.10
C ARG A 5 11.45 12.84 -9.15
N ASN A 6 11.00 12.92 -10.41
CA ASN A 6 11.67 12.40 -11.60
C ASN A 6 12.13 10.95 -11.45
N LEU A 7 11.32 10.13 -10.80
CA LEU A 7 11.62 8.74 -10.49
C LEU A 7 11.75 7.92 -11.76
N THR A 8 12.89 7.28 -11.93
CA THR A 8 13.13 6.31 -13.00
C THR A 8 13.63 5.00 -12.42
N LYS A 9 13.07 3.88 -12.90
CA LYS A 9 13.50 2.54 -12.55
C LYS A 9 13.69 1.69 -13.78
N LYS A 10 14.92 1.19 -13.95
CA LYS A 10 15.31 0.28 -15.05
C LYS A 10 15.72 -1.08 -14.50
N TYR A 11 15.40 -2.12 -15.24
CA TYR A 11 15.85 -3.50 -15.06
C TYR A 11 16.51 -3.95 -16.37
N GLY A 12 17.83 -3.86 -16.44
CA GLY A 12 18.55 -3.99 -17.71
C GLY A 12 18.07 -2.92 -18.70
N ASP A 13 17.65 -3.36 -19.88
CA ASP A 13 17.12 -2.46 -20.92
C ASP A 13 15.65 -2.09 -20.74
N PHE A 14 14.93 -2.74 -19.84
CA PHE A 14 13.52 -2.49 -19.58
C PHE A 14 13.33 -1.33 -18.60
N THR A 15 12.64 -0.28 -19.02
CA THR A 15 12.26 0.85 -18.17
C THR A 15 10.87 0.60 -17.56
N ALA A 16 10.84 0.27 -16.27
CA ALA A 16 9.60 -0.04 -15.54
C ALA A 16 8.90 1.23 -15.00
N VAL A 17 9.65 2.29 -14.70
CA VAL A 17 9.15 3.60 -14.29
C VAL A 17 10.00 4.64 -15.01
N ASP A 18 9.35 5.63 -15.61
CA ASP A 18 9.99 6.60 -16.49
C ASP A 18 9.57 8.02 -16.11
N ASP A 19 10.51 8.77 -15.50
CA ASP A 19 10.37 10.19 -15.12
C ASP A 19 9.10 10.52 -14.33
N LEU A 20 8.75 9.66 -13.35
CA LEU A 20 7.53 9.78 -12.57
C LEU A 20 7.69 10.81 -11.44
N SER A 21 6.82 11.82 -11.42
CA SER A 21 6.72 12.79 -10.34
C SER A 21 5.31 12.81 -9.75
N LEU A 22 5.22 12.75 -8.40
CA LEU A 22 3.96 12.64 -7.69
C LEU A 22 4.09 13.14 -6.25
N SER A 23 3.05 13.81 -5.74
CA SER A 23 2.91 14.17 -4.33
C SER A 23 1.65 13.57 -3.72
N VAL A 24 1.75 13.07 -2.50
CA VAL A 24 0.63 12.58 -1.70
C VAL A 24 0.58 13.34 -0.38
N GLU A 25 -0.58 13.87 -0.07
CA GLU A 25 -0.77 14.73 1.10
C GLU A 25 -0.95 13.91 2.39
N ARG A 26 -0.87 14.59 3.53
CA ARG A 26 -1.12 13.96 4.83
C ARG A 26 -2.61 13.71 5.03
N GLY A 27 -2.95 12.52 5.54
CA GLY A 27 -4.36 12.15 5.79
C GLY A 27 -5.15 11.80 4.54
N GLU A 28 -4.46 11.58 3.41
CA GLU A 28 -5.06 11.26 2.12
C GLU A 28 -5.04 9.74 1.87
N ILE A 29 -6.10 9.22 1.29
CA ILE A 29 -6.12 7.89 0.68
C ILE A 29 -5.85 8.07 -0.81
N PHE A 30 -4.64 7.74 -1.23
CA PHE A 30 -4.19 7.91 -2.60
C PHE A 30 -4.15 6.57 -3.34
N GLY A 31 -4.83 6.50 -4.49
CA GLY A 31 -4.85 5.34 -5.38
C GLY A 31 -3.84 5.46 -6.51
N PHE A 32 -3.00 4.44 -6.69
CA PHE A 32 -2.05 4.35 -7.80
C PHE A 32 -2.48 3.21 -8.72
N LEU A 33 -3.14 3.57 -9.83
CA LEU A 33 -3.92 2.69 -10.68
C LEU A 33 -3.19 2.41 -11.98
N GLY A 34 -3.36 1.23 -12.54
CA GLY A 34 -2.79 0.90 -13.85
C GLY A 34 -2.88 -0.59 -14.17
N PRO A 35 -2.69 -0.98 -15.42
CA PRO A 35 -2.68 -2.39 -15.80
C PRO A 35 -1.47 -3.13 -15.20
N ASN A 36 -1.46 -4.45 -15.34
CA ASN A 36 -0.31 -5.25 -14.94
C ASN A 36 0.91 -4.87 -15.80
N GLY A 37 2.07 -4.75 -15.16
CA GLY A 37 3.30 -4.32 -15.84
C GLY A 37 3.45 -2.80 -16.00
N ALA A 38 2.48 -1.98 -15.61
CA ALA A 38 2.55 -0.51 -15.74
C ALA A 38 3.61 0.19 -14.87
N GLY A 39 4.24 -0.52 -13.91
CA GLY A 39 5.26 0.05 -13.02
C GLY A 39 4.81 0.22 -11.56
N LYS A 40 3.56 -0.14 -11.21
CA LYS A 40 3.01 0.03 -9.84
C LYS A 40 3.87 -0.61 -8.76
N THR A 41 4.13 -1.90 -8.87
CA THR A 41 4.93 -2.65 -7.89
C THR A 41 6.37 -2.14 -7.80
N SER A 42 6.98 -1.70 -8.91
CA SER A 42 8.31 -1.08 -8.90
C SER A 42 8.32 0.22 -8.11
N THR A 43 7.31 1.08 -8.32
CA THR A 43 7.14 2.35 -7.61
C THR A 43 6.94 2.11 -6.12
N ILE A 44 6.00 1.23 -5.74
CA ILE A 44 5.73 0.90 -4.33
C ILE A 44 6.97 0.36 -3.62
N ARG A 45 7.73 -0.54 -4.26
CA ARG A 45 8.94 -1.10 -3.69
C ARG A 45 10.02 -0.06 -3.42
N ILE A 46 10.09 0.99 -4.25
CA ILE A 46 11.03 2.09 -4.02
C ILE A 46 10.53 2.96 -2.84
N ILE A 47 9.24 3.30 -2.78
CA ILE A 47 8.67 4.07 -1.65
C ILE A 47 8.88 3.31 -0.34
N ALA A 48 8.68 1.99 -0.34
CA ALA A 48 8.89 1.12 0.83
C ALA A 48 10.38 0.87 1.18
N GLY A 49 11.33 1.42 0.39
CA GLY A 49 12.76 1.20 0.60
C GLY A 49 13.21 -0.24 0.37
N LEU A 50 12.49 -1.00 -0.48
CA LEU A 50 12.78 -2.38 -0.85
C LEU A 50 13.54 -2.50 -2.18
N SER A 51 13.61 -1.40 -2.95
CA SER A 51 14.35 -1.30 -4.20
C SER A 51 14.91 0.09 -4.36
N LEU A 52 16.11 0.19 -4.94
CA LEU A 52 16.72 1.48 -5.25
C LEU A 52 16.17 2.03 -6.57
N PRO A 53 15.97 3.34 -6.71
CA PRO A 53 15.70 3.97 -7.99
C PRO A 53 16.94 3.93 -8.88
N THR A 54 16.74 4.02 -10.20
CA THR A 54 17.84 4.24 -11.17
C THR A 54 18.19 5.73 -11.23
N ALA A 55 17.18 6.61 -11.13
CA ALA A 55 17.33 8.06 -11.03
C ALA A 55 16.12 8.65 -10.29
N GLY A 56 16.22 9.91 -9.89
CA GLY A 56 15.18 10.60 -9.14
C GLY A 56 15.27 10.34 -7.64
N THR A 57 14.33 10.90 -6.89
CA THR A 57 14.28 10.82 -5.42
C THR A 57 12.89 10.51 -4.93
N VAL A 58 12.82 9.83 -3.77
CA VAL A 58 11.57 9.58 -3.05
C VAL A 58 11.75 9.98 -1.59
N HIS A 59 10.84 10.81 -1.09
CA HIS A 59 10.82 11.25 0.29
C HIS A 59 9.52 10.84 0.97
N VAL A 60 9.64 10.41 2.22
CA VAL A 60 8.50 10.21 3.14
C VAL A 60 8.65 11.26 4.23
N ARG A 61 7.71 12.20 4.29
CA ARG A 61 7.91 13.49 4.95
C ARG A 61 9.12 14.21 4.31
N GLU A 62 10.13 14.51 5.12
CA GLU A 62 11.39 15.13 4.68
C GLU A 62 12.54 14.12 4.59
N ILE A 63 12.25 12.81 4.77
CA ILE A 63 13.25 11.76 4.84
C ILE A 63 13.39 11.11 3.47
N ASP A 64 14.57 11.20 2.87
CA ASP A 64 14.92 10.47 1.66
C ASP A 64 15.02 8.97 1.97
N VAL A 65 14.25 8.17 1.23
CA VAL A 65 14.14 6.72 1.47
C VAL A 65 15.42 5.96 1.12
N VAL A 66 16.29 6.53 0.31
CA VAL A 66 17.60 5.94 -0.07
C VAL A 66 18.68 6.37 0.90
N ALA A 67 18.74 7.65 1.24
CA ALA A 67 19.78 8.19 2.13
C ALA A 67 19.58 7.79 3.59
N SER A 68 18.32 7.59 4.03
CA SER A 68 17.99 7.25 5.42
C SER A 68 16.91 6.15 5.48
N PRO A 69 17.18 4.93 4.98
CA PRO A 69 16.15 3.89 4.81
C PRO A 69 15.53 3.42 6.12
N GLU A 70 16.30 3.33 7.20
CA GLU A 70 15.77 2.90 8.51
C GLU A 70 14.78 3.93 9.08
N LYS A 71 15.12 5.23 8.99
CA LYS A 71 14.23 6.30 9.44
C LYS A 71 12.96 6.37 8.59
N ALA A 72 13.07 6.19 7.27
CA ALA A 72 11.92 6.16 6.38
C ALA A 72 11.02 4.95 6.69
N LYS A 73 11.59 3.75 6.83
CA LYS A 73 10.86 2.52 7.17
C LYS A 73 10.14 2.60 8.51
N ALA A 74 10.70 3.29 9.49
CA ALA A 74 10.03 3.49 10.78
C ALA A 74 8.70 4.26 10.66
N LEU A 75 8.51 5.04 9.59
CA LEU A 75 7.27 5.76 9.30
C LEU A 75 6.30 4.96 8.43
N LEU A 76 6.73 3.83 7.86
CA LEU A 76 6.02 3.09 6.84
C LEU A 76 5.49 1.76 7.36
N GLY A 77 4.21 1.47 7.13
CA GLY A 77 3.67 0.12 7.11
C GLY A 77 3.55 -0.37 5.67
N TYR A 78 3.98 -1.58 5.38
CA TYR A 78 3.89 -2.15 4.03
C TYR A 78 3.11 -3.47 4.03
N VAL A 79 2.07 -3.53 3.23
CA VAL A 79 1.24 -4.72 2.98
C VAL A 79 1.46 -5.14 1.53
N PRO A 80 2.19 -6.24 1.27
CA PRO A 80 2.41 -6.74 -0.09
C PRO A 80 1.15 -7.44 -0.64
N ASP A 81 1.10 -7.62 -1.97
CA ASP A 81 0.05 -8.37 -2.69
C ASP A 81 -0.06 -9.83 -2.25
N ARG A 82 1.06 -10.41 -1.82
CA ARG A 82 1.12 -11.78 -1.30
C ARG A 82 1.66 -11.79 0.12
N PRO A 83 0.97 -12.46 1.05
CA PRO A 83 1.43 -12.56 2.43
C PRO A 83 2.68 -13.44 2.54
N TYR A 84 3.81 -12.83 2.93
CA TYR A 84 5.02 -13.54 3.31
C TYR A 84 5.10 -13.57 4.83
N LEU A 85 4.78 -14.71 5.41
CA LEU A 85 4.71 -14.90 6.86
C LEU A 85 5.60 -16.04 7.31
N TYR A 86 6.13 -15.95 8.53
CA TYR A 86 6.84 -17.05 9.18
C TYR A 86 5.83 -18.08 9.69
N GLU A 87 5.46 -19.04 8.86
CA GLU A 87 4.34 -19.95 9.10
C GLU A 87 4.49 -20.82 10.35
N LYS A 88 5.70 -21.01 10.86
CA LYS A 88 5.97 -21.76 12.09
C LYS A 88 5.72 -20.97 13.37
N LEU A 89 5.62 -19.65 13.28
CA LEU A 89 5.21 -18.81 14.38
C LEU A 89 3.69 -18.84 14.57
N THR A 90 3.24 -18.51 15.76
CA THR A 90 1.86 -18.16 16.05
C THR A 90 1.59 -16.72 15.59
N GLY A 91 0.31 -16.35 15.47
CA GLY A 91 -0.04 -14.97 15.13
C GLY A 91 0.54 -13.98 16.14
N ARG A 92 0.48 -14.29 17.45
CA ARG A 92 1.03 -13.44 18.51
C ARG A 92 2.55 -13.32 18.41
N GLU A 93 3.26 -14.43 18.27
CA GLU A 93 4.73 -14.44 18.13
C GLU A 93 5.20 -13.62 16.91
N LEU A 94 4.45 -13.67 15.80
CA LEU A 94 4.75 -12.83 14.65
C LEU A 94 4.61 -11.34 14.98
N LEU A 95 3.54 -10.93 15.66
CA LEU A 95 3.31 -9.51 15.98
C LEU A 95 4.36 -9.00 16.99
N GLU A 96 4.74 -9.81 17.96
CA GLU A 96 5.83 -9.51 18.88
C GLU A 96 7.19 -9.40 18.14
N PHE A 97 7.46 -10.35 17.24
CA PHE A 97 8.65 -10.30 16.39
C PHE A 97 8.70 -9.00 15.56
N VAL A 98 7.58 -8.59 14.95
CA VAL A 98 7.51 -7.33 14.18
C VAL A 98 7.72 -6.13 15.09
N ALA A 99 7.10 -6.08 16.27
CA ALA A 99 7.33 -4.99 17.24
C ALA A 99 8.83 -4.86 17.58
N ASN A 100 9.50 -5.98 17.85
CA ASN A 100 10.93 -6.02 18.14
C ASN A 100 11.79 -5.52 16.96
N LEU A 101 11.42 -5.79 15.69
CA LEU A 101 12.11 -5.27 14.52
C LEU A 101 12.04 -3.73 14.42
N TYR A 102 10.96 -3.14 14.95
CA TYR A 102 10.81 -1.68 15.06
C TYR A 102 11.32 -1.12 16.38
N HIS A 103 12.06 -1.93 17.16
CA HIS A 103 12.63 -1.54 18.48
C HIS A 103 11.57 -1.10 19.50
N LEU A 104 10.37 -1.67 19.42
CA LEU A 104 9.28 -1.40 20.34
C LEU A 104 9.18 -2.52 21.37
N GLU A 105 8.99 -2.14 22.64
CA GLU A 105 8.67 -3.10 23.70
C GLU A 105 7.28 -3.69 23.46
N TRP A 106 7.16 -5.01 23.51
CA TRP A 106 5.87 -5.67 23.27
C TRP A 106 4.76 -5.15 24.16
N SER A 107 5.03 -4.90 25.44
CA SER A 107 4.09 -4.32 26.40
C SER A 107 3.46 -3.00 25.94
N ALA A 108 4.16 -2.21 25.13
CA ALA A 108 3.65 -0.97 24.57
C ALA A 108 2.72 -1.20 23.36
N CYS A 109 2.87 -2.33 22.66
CA CYS A 109 2.14 -2.64 21.42
C CYS A 109 1.02 -3.65 21.62
N GLU A 110 1.05 -4.41 22.71
CA GLU A 110 0.17 -5.57 22.93
C GLU A 110 -1.33 -5.19 22.91
N ALA A 111 -1.68 -4.07 23.56
CA ALA A 111 -3.07 -3.61 23.60
C ALA A 111 -3.60 -3.34 22.18
N ARG A 112 -2.82 -2.66 21.35
CA ARG A 112 -3.13 -2.36 19.96
C ARG A 112 -3.18 -3.62 19.09
N ALA A 113 -2.20 -4.50 19.24
CA ALA A 113 -2.19 -5.78 18.53
C ALA A 113 -3.46 -6.60 18.83
N ASN A 114 -3.86 -6.67 20.11
CA ASN A 114 -5.07 -7.34 20.53
C ASN A 114 -6.35 -6.64 20.02
N GLU A 115 -6.38 -5.32 19.92
CA GLU A 115 -7.48 -4.56 19.30
C GLU A 115 -7.62 -4.90 17.81
N LEU A 116 -6.53 -4.85 17.04
CA LEU A 116 -6.51 -5.19 15.63
C LEU A 116 -6.88 -6.66 15.37
N LEU A 117 -6.40 -7.59 16.24
CA LEU A 117 -6.79 -9.00 16.15
C LEU A 117 -8.30 -9.19 16.38
N ARG A 118 -8.92 -8.45 17.31
CA ARG A 118 -10.37 -8.46 17.52
C ARG A 118 -11.11 -7.84 16.35
N TYR A 119 -10.63 -6.71 15.83
CA TYR A 119 -11.22 -6.04 14.70
C TYR A 119 -11.35 -6.95 13.46
N PHE A 120 -10.36 -7.79 13.22
CA PHE A 120 -10.31 -8.74 12.10
C PHE A 120 -10.81 -10.15 12.43
N ASP A 121 -11.39 -10.38 13.62
CA ASP A 121 -11.89 -11.69 14.07
C ASP A 121 -10.79 -12.76 14.17
N LEU A 122 -9.54 -12.37 14.45
CA LEU A 122 -8.39 -13.26 14.59
C LEU A 122 -7.98 -13.51 16.04
N ALA A 123 -8.61 -12.88 17.03
CA ALA A 123 -8.19 -12.97 18.43
C ALA A 123 -8.13 -14.42 18.97
N GLN A 124 -9.11 -15.25 18.62
CA GLN A 124 -9.15 -16.66 19.02
C GLN A 124 -8.07 -17.52 18.35
N TRP A 125 -7.53 -17.07 17.24
CA TRP A 125 -6.49 -17.77 16.47
C TRP A 125 -5.07 -17.30 16.80
N ALA A 126 -4.90 -16.22 17.57
CA ALA A 126 -3.62 -15.59 17.82
C ALA A 126 -2.56 -16.53 18.41
N GLY A 127 -2.97 -17.57 19.17
CA GLY A 127 -2.10 -18.62 19.70
C GLY A 127 -1.88 -19.81 18.77
N SER A 128 -2.56 -19.88 17.62
CA SER A 128 -2.39 -20.96 16.64
C SER A 128 -1.27 -20.63 15.65
N ARG A 129 -0.60 -21.65 15.12
CA ARG A 129 0.44 -21.46 14.11
C ARG A 129 -0.14 -20.93 12.82
N ILE A 130 0.58 -20.02 12.19
CA ILE A 130 0.19 -19.34 10.94
C ILE A 130 0.03 -20.35 9.78
N GLU A 131 0.74 -21.48 9.80
CA GLU A 131 0.55 -22.55 8.81
C GLU A 131 -0.89 -23.09 8.76
N SER A 132 -1.64 -22.97 9.87
CA SER A 132 -3.05 -23.40 9.95
C SER A 132 -4.05 -22.32 9.51
N TYR A 133 -3.58 -21.09 9.22
CA TYR A 133 -4.45 -19.99 8.82
C TYR A 133 -4.90 -20.15 7.37
N SER A 134 -6.16 -19.80 7.09
CA SER A 134 -6.63 -19.63 5.72
C SER A 134 -5.90 -18.48 5.02
N HIS A 135 -5.98 -18.40 3.70
CA HIS A 135 -5.38 -17.30 2.94
C HIS A 135 -5.89 -15.93 3.42
N GLY A 136 -7.21 -15.77 3.62
CA GLY A 136 -7.79 -14.54 4.14
C GLY A 136 -7.33 -14.19 5.56
N MET A 137 -7.13 -15.18 6.44
CA MET A 137 -6.56 -14.96 7.78
C MET A 137 -5.11 -14.50 7.69
N LYS A 138 -4.31 -15.07 6.80
CA LYS A 138 -2.93 -14.64 6.54
C LYS A 138 -2.87 -13.20 6.04
N GLN A 139 -3.76 -12.83 5.11
CA GLN A 139 -3.84 -11.47 4.59
C GLN A 139 -4.22 -10.45 5.69
N LYS A 140 -5.22 -10.77 6.51
CA LYS A 140 -5.58 -9.96 7.68
C LYS A 140 -4.41 -9.79 8.65
N LEU A 141 -3.67 -10.87 8.92
CA LEU A 141 -2.52 -10.84 9.83
C LEU A 141 -1.38 -9.96 9.29
N VAL A 142 -1.13 -9.96 7.97
CA VAL A 142 -0.16 -9.04 7.33
C VAL A 142 -0.58 -7.59 7.51
N ILE A 143 -1.87 -7.27 7.33
CA ILE A 143 -2.38 -5.89 7.58
C ILE A 143 -2.16 -5.51 9.04
N ILE A 144 -2.48 -6.39 9.99
CA ILE A 144 -2.26 -6.15 11.42
C ILE A 144 -0.77 -5.91 11.69
N SER A 145 0.11 -6.76 11.16
CA SER A 145 1.55 -6.63 11.36
C SER A 145 2.13 -5.31 10.84
N ALA A 146 1.60 -4.81 9.71
CA ALA A 146 1.99 -3.51 9.16
C ALA A 146 1.52 -2.31 10.00
N LEU A 147 0.60 -2.52 10.96
CA LEU A 147 0.02 -1.45 11.79
C LEU A 147 0.49 -1.47 13.24
N VAL A 148 1.16 -2.53 13.70
CA VAL A 148 1.57 -2.69 15.11
C VAL A 148 2.46 -1.53 15.60
N HIS A 149 3.35 -1.03 14.74
CA HIS A 149 4.29 0.06 15.04
C HIS A 149 3.74 1.46 14.79
N GLU A 150 2.44 1.60 14.52
CA GLU A 150 1.74 2.88 14.31
C GLU A 150 2.29 3.76 13.17
N PRO A 151 2.45 3.23 11.96
CA PRO A 151 3.04 3.98 10.87
C PRO A 151 2.29 5.28 10.59
N GLU A 152 2.99 6.28 10.04
CA GLU A 152 2.37 7.50 9.52
C GLU A 152 1.85 7.31 8.10
N VAL A 153 2.46 6.40 7.35
CA VAL A 153 2.08 6.04 5.99
C VAL A 153 1.86 4.54 5.90
N LEU A 154 0.72 4.13 5.38
CA LEU A 154 0.42 2.74 5.07
C LEU A 154 0.44 2.54 3.55
N ILE A 155 1.35 1.70 3.09
CA ILE A 155 1.46 1.31 1.69
C ILE A 155 0.82 -0.06 1.53
N ILE A 156 -0.13 -0.19 0.60
CA ILE A 156 -0.86 -1.44 0.39
C ILE A 156 -0.84 -1.81 -1.10
N ASP A 157 -0.27 -2.96 -1.41
CA ASP A 157 -0.32 -3.52 -2.76
C ASP A 157 -1.52 -4.48 -2.85
N GLU A 158 -2.53 -4.12 -3.66
CA GLU A 158 -3.74 -4.92 -3.90
C GLU A 158 -4.52 -5.31 -2.61
N PRO A 159 -5.07 -4.34 -1.85
CA PRO A 159 -5.58 -4.54 -0.49
C PRO A 159 -6.71 -5.57 -0.33
N MET A 160 -7.44 -5.88 -1.40
CA MET A 160 -8.67 -6.68 -1.33
C MET A 160 -8.50 -8.11 -1.83
N VAL A 161 -7.32 -8.46 -2.35
CA VAL A 161 -7.05 -9.79 -2.89
C VAL A 161 -7.11 -10.84 -1.77
N GLY A 162 -7.88 -11.91 -2.02
CA GLY A 162 -8.02 -13.04 -1.08
C GLY A 162 -8.91 -12.79 0.13
N LEU A 163 -9.59 -11.64 0.21
CA LEU A 163 -10.53 -11.31 1.27
C LEU A 163 -11.98 -11.52 0.85
N ASP A 164 -12.80 -12.03 1.75
CA ASP A 164 -14.25 -12.06 1.60
C ASP A 164 -14.87 -10.67 1.70
N ALA A 165 -16.16 -10.54 1.37
CA ALA A 165 -16.86 -9.25 1.34
C ALA A 165 -16.87 -8.54 2.70
N LEU A 166 -16.93 -9.29 3.82
CA LEU A 166 -16.90 -8.71 5.16
C LEU A 166 -15.51 -8.14 5.46
N ALA A 167 -14.46 -8.91 5.22
CA ALA A 167 -13.08 -8.46 5.41
C ALA A 167 -12.73 -7.28 4.50
N GLN A 168 -13.17 -7.27 3.24
CA GLN A 168 -13.01 -6.11 2.36
C GLN A 168 -13.67 -4.85 2.93
N ARG A 169 -14.88 -4.99 3.51
CA ARG A 169 -15.56 -3.86 4.18
C ARG A 169 -14.76 -3.39 5.41
N GLN A 170 -14.24 -4.31 6.21
CA GLN A 170 -13.39 -3.99 7.37
C GLN A 170 -12.13 -3.23 6.92
N VAL A 171 -11.44 -3.69 5.88
CA VAL A 171 -10.23 -3.02 5.36
C VAL A 171 -10.55 -1.62 4.84
N ARG A 172 -11.64 -1.44 4.08
CA ARG A 172 -12.07 -0.12 3.61
C ARG A 172 -12.36 0.84 4.78
N GLN A 173 -13.07 0.36 5.82
CA GLN A 173 -13.36 1.17 6.99
C GLN A 173 -12.09 1.53 7.74
N LEU A 174 -11.18 0.58 7.95
CA LEU A 174 -9.88 0.81 8.58
C LEU A 174 -9.07 1.89 7.85
N MET A 175 -9.00 1.84 6.51
CA MET A 175 -8.28 2.87 5.74
C MET A 175 -8.88 4.26 5.96
N ARG A 176 -10.22 4.39 5.98
CA ARG A 176 -10.89 5.67 6.25
C ARG A 176 -10.64 6.17 7.67
N ASP A 177 -10.69 5.27 8.66
CA ASP A 177 -10.45 5.61 10.06
C ASP A 177 -9.00 6.09 10.27
N LEU A 178 -8.03 5.42 9.64
CA LEU A 178 -6.63 5.81 9.65
C LEU A 178 -6.41 7.18 8.97
N ALA A 179 -7.03 7.41 7.81
CA ALA A 179 -6.95 8.70 7.12
C ALA A 179 -7.57 9.81 7.96
N GLY A 180 -8.74 9.56 8.60
CA GLY A 180 -9.37 10.49 9.54
C GLY A 180 -8.51 10.82 10.76
N GLN A 181 -7.59 9.94 11.15
CA GLN A 181 -6.56 10.17 12.19
C GLN A 181 -5.32 10.90 11.65
N GLY A 182 -5.30 11.30 10.38
CA GLY A 182 -4.19 11.99 9.73
C GLY A 182 -3.06 11.06 9.25
N LYS A 183 -3.29 9.74 9.20
CA LYS A 183 -2.39 8.79 8.55
C LYS A 183 -2.61 8.84 7.04
N THR A 184 -1.56 8.62 6.27
CA THR A 184 -1.63 8.61 4.80
C THR A 184 -1.66 7.18 4.28
N ILE A 185 -2.55 6.89 3.34
CA ILE A 185 -2.65 5.58 2.71
C ILE A 185 -2.27 5.71 1.24
N PHE A 186 -1.30 4.91 0.80
CA PHE A 186 -0.93 4.76 -0.60
C PHE A 186 -1.27 3.34 -1.03
N LEU A 187 -2.28 3.20 -1.88
CA LEU A 187 -2.69 1.87 -2.34
C LEU A 187 -2.51 1.72 -3.84
N THR A 188 -2.09 0.52 -4.26
CA THR A 188 -2.18 0.14 -5.67
C THR A 188 -3.38 -0.79 -5.85
N THR A 189 -4.01 -0.68 -6.99
CA THR A 189 -5.01 -1.67 -7.42
C THR A 189 -5.22 -1.62 -8.93
N HIS A 190 -5.62 -2.74 -9.49
CA HIS A 190 -6.18 -2.83 -10.84
C HIS A 190 -7.71 -2.86 -10.81
N THR A 191 -8.33 -2.91 -9.61
CA THR A 191 -9.78 -2.95 -9.43
C THR A 191 -10.28 -1.51 -9.20
N LEU A 192 -10.73 -0.87 -10.27
CA LEU A 192 -11.08 0.56 -10.28
C LEU A 192 -12.25 0.90 -9.35
N SER A 193 -13.21 0.00 -9.18
CA SER A 193 -14.34 0.17 -8.25
C SER A 193 -13.88 0.27 -6.78
N ILE A 194 -12.76 -0.34 -6.41
CA ILE A 194 -12.17 -0.19 -5.07
C ILE A 194 -11.60 1.22 -4.91
N ALA A 195 -10.80 1.67 -5.87
CA ALA A 195 -10.23 3.01 -5.86
C ALA A 195 -11.33 4.09 -5.81
N GLU A 196 -12.36 3.91 -6.63
CA GLU A 196 -13.54 4.79 -6.65
C GLU A 196 -14.26 4.88 -5.29
N ALA A 197 -14.31 3.77 -4.57
CA ALA A 197 -15.01 3.68 -3.30
C ALA A 197 -14.22 4.28 -2.11
N VAL A 198 -12.88 4.33 -2.17
CA VAL A 198 -12.07 4.69 -1.00
C VAL A 198 -11.07 5.81 -1.22
N CYS A 199 -10.58 6.05 -2.46
CA CYS A 199 -9.52 7.02 -2.71
C CYS A 199 -10.04 8.44 -2.85
N ASP A 200 -9.37 9.39 -2.20
CA ASP A 200 -9.62 10.82 -2.35
C ASP A 200 -9.09 11.33 -3.69
N ARG A 201 -7.86 10.92 -4.02
CA ARG A 201 -7.19 11.20 -5.29
C ARG A 201 -6.60 9.92 -5.86
N VAL A 202 -6.44 9.90 -7.17
CA VAL A 202 -5.81 8.79 -7.88
C VAL A 202 -4.79 9.30 -8.90
N ALA A 203 -3.80 8.48 -9.22
CA ALA A 203 -2.99 8.59 -10.41
C ALA A 203 -3.12 7.31 -11.24
N ILE A 204 -3.26 7.47 -12.54
CA ILE A 204 -3.26 6.37 -13.51
C ILE A 204 -1.87 6.30 -14.15
N ILE A 205 -1.22 5.16 -13.99
CA ILE A 205 0.07 4.87 -14.60
C ILE A 205 -0.09 3.90 -15.77
N HIS A 206 0.57 4.21 -16.89
CA HIS A 206 0.64 3.36 -18.08
C HIS A 206 2.06 3.42 -18.63
N HIS A 207 2.63 2.29 -19.03
CA HIS A 207 4.01 2.18 -19.54
C HIS A 207 5.08 2.96 -18.73
N GLY A 208 4.96 2.91 -17.40
CA GLY A 208 5.93 3.57 -16.49
C GLY A 208 5.69 5.06 -16.28
N ARG A 209 4.70 5.69 -16.91
CA ARG A 209 4.40 7.12 -16.84
C ARG A 209 3.01 7.38 -16.25
N ILE A 210 2.85 8.50 -15.54
CA ILE A 210 1.52 8.96 -15.11
C ILE A 210 0.83 9.61 -16.31
N ILE A 211 -0.34 9.07 -16.68
CA ILE A 211 -1.16 9.60 -17.78
C ILE A 211 -2.31 10.48 -17.30
N ALA A 212 -2.74 10.31 -16.04
CA ALA A 212 -3.72 11.16 -15.38
C ALA A 212 -3.52 11.17 -13.88
N THR A 213 -3.80 12.29 -13.23
CA THR A 213 -3.84 12.39 -11.77
C THR A 213 -4.80 13.48 -11.34
N GLY A 214 -5.52 13.27 -10.23
CA GLY A 214 -6.45 14.26 -9.69
C GLY A 214 -7.41 13.66 -8.67
N PRO A 215 -8.33 14.48 -8.13
CA PRO A 215 -9.42 14.02 -7.28
C PRO A 215 -10.24 12.93 -7.98
N THR A 216 -10.53 11.85 -7.26
CA THR A 216 -11.26 10.70 -7.82
C THR A 216 -12.61 11.13 -8.40
N ALA A 217 -13.31 12.04 -7.73
CA ALA A 217 -14.59 12.56 -8.19
C ALA A 217 -14.50 13.34 -9.53
N GLU A 218 -13.40 14.07 -9.76
CA GLU A 218 -13.18 14.85 -10.99
C GLU A 218 -12.78 13.93 -12.16
N LEU A 219 -11.90 12.95 -11.89
CA LEU A 219 -11.46 12.03 -12.94
C LEU A 219 -12.59 11.14 -13.47
N ARG A 220 -13.61 10.87 -12.67
CA ARG A 220 -14.81 10.15 -13.09
C ARG A 220 -15.65 10.90 -14.14
N GLN A 221 -15.65 12.24 -14.16
CA GLN A 221 -16.45 13.05 -15.10
C GLN A 221 -17.92 12.59 -15.23
N ASN A 222 -18.58 12.24 -14.12
CA ASN A 222 -19.94 11.66 -14.07
C ASN A 222 -20.11 10.26 -14.73
N ARG A 223 -19.01 9.54 -14.94
CA ARG A 223 -18.98 8.15 -15.43
C ARG A 223 -18.32 7.24 -14.39
N ALA A 224 -18.25 5.95 -14.66
CA ALA A 224 -17.40 5.04 -13.88
C ALA A 224 -15.92 5.38 -14.12
N LEU A 225 -15.08 5.24 -13.10
CA LEU A 225 -13.62 5.42 -13.24
C LEU A 225 -13.04 4.43 -14.26
N GLU A 226 -13.69 3.28 -14.45
CA GLU A 226 -13.33 2.25 -15.41
C GLU A 226 -13.43 2.74 -16.86
N ASP A 227 -14.52 3.43 -17.21
CA ASP A 227 -14.69 3.99 -18.57
C ASP A 227 -13.56 4.99 -18.89
N ARG A 228 -13.25 5.85 -17.92
CA ARG A 228 -12.18 6.83 -18.10
C ARG A 228 -10.79 6.20 -18.15
N PHE A 229 -10.57 5.16 -17.37
CA PHE A 229 -9.33 4.40 -17.40
C PHE A 229 -9.12 3.74 -18.77
N LEU A 230 -10.15 3.11 -19.31
CA LEU A 230 -10.09 2.47 -20.63
C LEU A 230 -9.82 3.50 -21.73
N GLU A 231 -10.52 4.64 -21.75
CA GLU A 231 -10.25 5.72 -22.71
C GLU A 231 -8.77 6.13 -22.69
N LEU A 232 -8.23 6.46 -21.51
CA LEU A 232 -6.85 6.94 -21.35
C LEU A 232 -5.79 5.88 -21.72
N THR A 233 -6.07 4.60 -21.47
CA THR A 233 -5.10 3.53 -21.77
C THR A 233 -5.17 3.01 -23.20
N TYR A 234 -6.33 3.13 -23.89
CA TYR A 234 -6.47 2.74 -25.30
C TYR A 234 -6.07 3.87 -26.27
N GLU A 235 -6.31 5.16 -25.93
CA GLU A 235 -5.88 6.28 -26.76
C GLU A 235 -4.35 6.37 -26.93
N GLU A 236 -3.57 5.90 -25.95
CA GLU A 236 -2.10 5.82 -26.06
C GLU A 236 -1.63 4.58 -26.86
N GLY A 237 -2.46 3.53 -26.97
CA GLY A 237 -2.12 2.30 -27.72
C GLY A 237 -2.18 2.42 -29.23
N ASP A 238 -2.97 3.35 -29.76
CA ASP A 238 -3.11 3.61 -31.21
C ASP A 238 -2.12 4.66 -31.76
N ALA A 239 -1.23 5.22 -30.90
CA ALA A 239 -0.29 6.29 -31.28
C ALA A 239 1.17 5.79 -31.49
N THR A 240 1.38 4.45 -31.57
CA THR A 240 2.72 3.83 -31.82
C THR A 240 2.76 2.99 -33.07
#